data_e25d72a50cff3ef8fdd5e6cdbdc3ab68
#
_entry.id   e25d72a50cff3ef8fdd5e6cdbdc3ab68
#
_cell.length_a   1.000
_cell.length_b   1.000
_cell.length_c   1.000
_cell.angle_alpha   90.00
_cell.angle_beta   90.00
_cell.angle_gamma   90.00
#
_symmetry.space_group_name_H-M   'P 1'
#
loop_
_entity.id
_entity.type
_entity.pdbx_description
1 polymer ?
#
loop_
_entity_poly.entity_id
_entity_poly.type
_entity_poly.pdbx_seq_one_letter_code
_entity_poly.pdbx_strand_id
1 'polypeptide(L)' 'MSMGNMRLISSSATPQEVMNFANTACKNDFYQGASFLSKAGKEYRFKCVKAEENEILTPIPGTTISTQAPAAPK' A
#
# COMPACT_ATOMS: atom_id res chain seq x y z
N MET A 1 -5.26 19.16 -9.69
CA MET A 1 -5.41 18.55 -8.70
C MET A 1 -4.45 17.63 -8.29
N SER A 2 -4.14 17.60 -7.19
CA SER A 2 -3.07 16.86 -6.70
C SER A 2 -3.43 15.45 -6.45
N MET A 3 -2.54 14.56 -6.68
CA MET A 3 -2.72 13.19 -6.35
C MET A 3 -1.77 12.80 -5.24
N GLY A 4 -1.56 13.71 -4.34
CA GLY A 4 -0.53 13.57 -3.33
C GLY A 4 -0.49 12.24 -2.59
N ASN A 5 -1.64 11.65 -2.32
CA ASN A 5 -1.64 10.38 -1.61
C ASN A 5 -1.91 9.18 -2.53
N MET A 6 -1.95 9.39 -3.84
CA MET A 6 -2.16 8.28 -4.76
C MET A 6 -0.83 7.77 -5.27
N ARG A 7 -0.74 6.48 -5.49
CA ARG A 7 0.48 5.87 -6.03
C ARG A 7 0.10 4.89 -7.13
N LEU A 8 0.90 4.90 -8.19
CA LEU A 8 0.66 4.05 -9.32
C LEU A 8 1.90 3.23 -9.55
N ILE A 9 1.79 1.93 -9.52
CA ILE A 9 2.92 1.05 -9.67
C ILE A 9 2.69 0.10 -10.82
N SER A 10 3.59 0.12 -11.80
CA SER A 10 3.54 -0.82 -12.91
C SER A 10 4.64 -1.85 -12.68
N SER A 11 4.28 -3.09 -12.55
CA SER A 11 5.26 -4.12 -12.21
C SER A 11 4.82 -5.49 -12.65
N SER A 12 5.77 -6.33 -13.01
CA SER A 12 5.47 -7.74 -13.27
C SER A 12 5.90 -8.60 -12.10
N ALA A 13 6.24 -7.99 -10.98
CA ALA A 13 6.58 -8.77 -9.78
C ALA A 13 5.31 -9.39 -9.21
N THR A 14 5.46 -10.25 -8.23
CA THR A 14 4.31 -10.91 -7.63
C THR A 14 3.47 -9.88 -6.89
N PRO A 15 2.18 -10.14 -6.73
CA PRO A 15 1.32 -9.18 -6.02
C PRO A 15 1.83 -8.87 -4.61
N GLN A 16 2.38 -9.87 -3.91
CA GLN A 16 2.89 -9.64 -2.56
C GLN A 16 4.07 -8.67 -2.58
N GLU A 17 4.94 -8.79 -3.58
CA GLU A 17 6.07 -7.87 -3.69
C GLU A 17 5.60 -6.46 -3.99
N VAL A 18 4.58 -6.33 -4.84
CA VAL A 18 4.03 -5.02 -5.16
C VAL A 18 3.39 -4.41 -3.92
N MET A 19 2.67 -5.22 -3.15
CA MET A 19 2.02 -4.74 -1.93
C MET A 19 3.07 -4.24 -0.94
N ASN A 20 4.15 -4.99 -0.77
CA ASN A 20 5.21 -4.61 0.16
C ASN A 20 5.89 -3.32 -0.30
N PHE A 21 6.12 -3.20 -1.59
CA PHE A 21 6.77 -2.01 -2.12
C PHE A 21 5.86 -0.79 -1.91
N ALA A 22 4.57 -0.94 -2.18
CA ALA A 22 3.63 0.17 -2.03
C ALA A 22 3.56 0.64 -0.58
N ASN A 23 3.51 -0.31 0.36
CA ASN A 23 3.49 0.05 1.76
C ASN A 23 4.75 0.78 2.17
N THR A 24 5.89 0.30 1.72
CA THR A 24 7.17 0.94 2.05
C THR A 24 7.24 2.35 1.47
N ALA A 25 6.79 2.51 0.24
CA ALA A 25 6.82 3.82 -0.41
C ALA A 25 5.94 4.82 0.36
N CYS A 26 4.74 4.39 0.77
CA CYS A 26 3.88 5.28 1.52
C CYS A 26 4.48 5.61 2.88
N LYS A 27 5.09 4.62 3.55
CA LYS A 27 5.68 4.88 4.86
C LYS A 27 6.88 5.83 4.74
N ASN A 28 7.62 5.75 3.66
CA ASN A 28 8.73 6.67 3.45
C ASN A 28 8.25 8.10 3.29
N ASP A 29 6.98 8.27 2.91
CA ASP A 29 6.40 9.60 2.78
C ASP A 29 5.57 9.95 4.01
N PHE A 30 5.83 9.27 5.12
CA PHE A 30 5.19 9.56 6.40
C PHE A 30 3.70 9.19 6.47
N TYR A 31 3.27 8.24 5.65
CA TYR A 31 1.93 7.71 5.78
C TYR A 31 1.98 6.41 6.58
N GLN A 32 0.84 5.90 6.94
CA GLN A 32 0.77 4.67 7.70
C GLN A 32 1.03 3.47 6.80
N GLY A 33 0.56 3.52 5.59
CA GLY A 33 0.72 2.42 4.65
C GLY A 33 -0.08 2.68 3.41
N ALA A 34 -0.19 1.67 2.53
CA ALA A 34 -0.89 1.79 1.27
C ALA A 34 -2.15 0.93 1.27
N SER A 35 -3.20 1.44 0.67
CA SER A 35 -4.45 0.70 0.52
C SER A 35 -4.67 0.46 -0.97
N PHE A 36 -4.91 -0.79 -1.34
CA PHE A 36 -5.08 -1.15 -2.75
C PHE A 36 -6.42 -0.64 -3.25
N LEU A 37 -6.42 -0.02 -4.43
CA LEU A 37 -7.63 0.48 -5.03
C LEU A 37 -8.08 -0.36 -6.22
N SER A 38 -7.18 -0.57 -7.17
CA SER A 38 -7.54 -1.32 -8.35
C SER A 38 -6.30 -1.79 -9.10
N LYS A 39 -6.50 -2.69 -10.04
CA LYS A 39 -5.42 -3.22 -10.85
C LYS A 39 -5.91 -3.37 -12.27
N ALA A 40 -5.10 -2.98 -13.21
CA ALA A 40 -5.39 -3.15 -14.62
C ALA A 40 -4.12 -3.65 -15.30
N GLY A 41 -4.10 -4.92 -15.70
CA GLY A 41 -2.90 -5.51 -16.28
C GLY A 41 -1.79 -5.52 -15.25
N LYS A 42 -0.70 -4.84 -15.51
CA LYS A 42 0.42 -4.78 -14.60
C LYS A 42 0.40 -3.50 -13.78
N GLU A 43 -0.63 -2.68 -13.92
CA GLU A 43 -0.68 -1.41 -13.24
C GLU A 43 -1.53 -1.52 -11.99
N TYR A 44 -0.93 -1.19 -10.86
CA TYR A 44 -1.62 -1.25 -9.58
C TYR A 44 -1.80 0.16 -9.05
N ARG A 45 -2.97 0.45 -8.54
CA ARG A 45 -3.26 1.76 -7.98
C ARG A 45 -3.45 1.64 -6.49
N PHE A 46 -2.78 2.49 -5.75
CA PHE A 46 -2.86 2.51 -4.30
C PHE A 46 -3.11 3.91 -3.77
N LYS A 47 -3.59 3.99 -2.55
CA LYS A 47 -3.77 5.25 -1.88
C LYS A 47 -2.97 5.16 -0.59
N CYS A 48 -2.12 6.14 -0.30
CA CYS A 48 -1.41 6.18 0.96
C CYS A 48 -2.37 6.71 2.02
N VAL A 49 -2.38 6.11 3.19
CA VAL A 49 -3.31 6.43 4.26
C VAL A 49 -2.55 6.93 5.47
N LYS A 50 -2.98 8.02 6.04
CA LYS A 50 -2.33 8.57 7.21
C LYS A 50 -2.83 7.88 8.46
N ALA A 51 -1.97 7.79 9.46
CA ALA A 51 -2.33 7.12 10.69
C ALA A 51 -3.55 7.75 11.34
N GLU A 52 -3.65 9.05 11.31
CA GLU A 52 -4.73 9.72 11.97
C GLU A 52 -6.07 9.56 11.25
N GLU A 53 -6.08 8.99 10.06
CA GLU A 53 -7.33 8.81 9.35
C GLU A 53 -8.06 7.55 9.81
N ASN A 54 -7.37 6.70 10.54
CA ASN A 54 -7.98 5.49 11.04
C ASN A 54 -8.66 4.65 9.98
N GLU A 55 -8.19 4.70 8.77
CA GLU A 55 -8.79 3.98 7.68
C GLU A 55 -8.21 2.57 7.63
N ILE A 56 -9.03 1.59 7.35
CA ILE A 56 -8.55 0.22 7.25
C ILE A 56 -7.83 0.05 5.92
N LEU A 57 -6.60 -0.42 5.97
CA LEU A 57 -5.82 -0.63 4.75
C LEU A 57 -6.31 -1.90 4.05
N THR A 58 -6.51 -1.80 2.75
CA THR A 58 -6.98 -2.92 1.95
C THR A 58 -5.81 -3.49 1.17
N PRO A 59 -5.46 -4.76 1.36
CA PRO A 59 -4.35 -5.33 0.57
C PRO A 59 -4.83 -5.78 -0.79
N ILE A 60 -3.91 -6.05 -1.69
CA ILE A 60 -4.24 -6.66 -2.95
C ILE A 60 -4.84 -8.03 -2.63
N PRO A 61 -5.92 -8.46 -3.28
CA PRO A 61 -6.51 -9.76 -2.96
C PRO A 61 -5.46 -10.87 -3.00
N GLY A 62 -5.46 -11.69 -1.99
CA GLY A 62 -4.50 -12.78 -1.91
C GLY A 62 -3.18 -12.41 -1.30
N THR A 63 -3.02 -11.18 -0.82
CA THR A 63 -1.77 -10.75 -0.19
C THR A 63 -2.05 -10.29 1.23
N THR A 64 -0.98 -10.00 1.96
CA THR A 64 -1.12 -9.48 3.31
C THR A 64 -0.37 -8.17 3.40
N ILE A 65 -0.72 -7.36 4.38
CA ILE A 65 -0.04 -6.11 4.62
C ILE A 65 0.96 -6.34 5.71
N SER A 66 2.22 -6.50 5.31
CA SER A 66 3.25 -6.87 6.26
C SER A 66 3.64 -5.76 7.18
N THR A 67 3.24 -4.56 6.89
CA THR A 67 3.68 -3.47 7.73
C THR A 67 2.89 -3.32 8.97
N GLN A 68 1.90 -4.12 9.12
CA GLN A 68 1.11 -3.97 10.22
C GLN A 68 1.72 -4.21 11.44
N ALA A 69 2.45 -4.81 11.47
CA ALA A 69 2.99 -5.15 12.55
C ALA A 69 3.24 -4.57 13.56
N PRO A 70 3.09 -4.38 14.02
CA PRO A 70 3.62 -3.87 14.90
C PRO A 70 3.99 -4.84 15.80
N ALA A 71 4.06 -4.97 15.80
CA ALA A 71 4.34 -5.48 16.44
C ALA A 71 4.53 -6.40 17.00
N ALA A 72 4.68 -6.66 17.22
CA ALA A 72 4.80 -7.48 17.64
C ALA A 72 5.34 -7.97 18.27
N PRO A 73 5.54 -8.16 18.68
CA PRO A 73 6.08 -8.59 19.28
C PRO A 73 6.52 -9.35 19.73
N LYS A 74 6.67 -9.39 19.79
CA LYS A 74 6.92 -10.05 20.11
C LYS A 74 7.12 -10.32 20.48
#